data_7dcc76e62d154f8149acc87fa358480a
#
_entry.id   7dcc76e62d154f8149acc87fa358480a
#
_cell.length_a   1.000
_cell.length_b   1.000
_cell.length_c   1.000
_cell.angle_alpha   90.00
_cell.angle_beta   90.00
_cell.angle_gamma   90.00
#
_symmetry.space_group_name_H-M   'P 1'
#
loop_
_entity.id
_entity.type
_entity.pdbx_description
1 polymer ?
#
loop_
_entity_poly.entity_id
_entity_poly.type
_entity_poly.pdbx_seq_one_letter_code
_entity_poly.pdbx_strand_id
1 'polypeptide(L)'
;MISPQVCVKIVHGDLRGFLWDKKLPVCGGKHCFPERFWVETGKVLAFMRGIDTQVRKNRRRIFKEVANLAYHSENLKDEVEALPYKIVDYDESEYESIYRERAIVRERIRLAMGLSLRPENQPIHLTQGLEESNICEKYYEPPLMQVIPSACNACPENSYRVTDMCMGCVAHPCREVCPRGAISMKNGKSVIDPEKCVKCGKCKAVCPYDAISHQVRPCAGACGVNAIKNDNKGRAVIDSELCVSCGQCMVSCPFGAIADKSQIFQLIRAIQSGEKIIAQVAPAFVGQFGPEVTPDMFKTALKELGFYDVYETAIGADLGALAEAEHYAKEVATGKLPFSLTSCCPSWSMLAKKFFPETIDKISNALTPMVATARIIKKDHPDAKVVFIGPCASKKLEASRRTVRSDVDFVITFEELVGVFEAKGILLKEIKAMDEMKGATGAGRGYGVAGGVANAIEECVREYYPDVEVNIEHAESLAECKKMLMLAKAGKKNGCLIEGMACPGGCIAGAGTNIAVPVAAKAVGAFKDAADKKLPANEPQQE
;
A
#
# COMPACT_ATOMS: atom_id res chain seq x y z
N MET A 1 13.78 -44.48 9.60
CA MET A 1 12.46 -44.53 10.30
C MET A 1 12.62 -43.73 11.59
N ILE A 2 12.22 -42.47 11.59
CA ILE A 2 12.28 -41.59 12.77
C ILE A 2 10.85 -41.52 13.32
N SER A 3 10.71 -41.88 14.59
CA SER A 3 9.45 -42.04 15.31
C SER A 3 8.62 -40.75 15.34
N PRO A 4 7.28 -40.79 15.24
CA PRO A 4 6.39 -39.62 15.25
C PRO A 4 6.37 -38.80 16.55
N GLN A 5 7.04 -39.27 17.60
CA GLN A 5 7.04 -38.59 18.92
C GLN A 5 8.03 -37.41 19.02
N VAL A 6 8.92 -37.20 18.05
CA VAL A 6 9.91 -36.10 18.07
C VAL A 6 9.33 -34.81 17.46
N CYS A 7 8.34 -34.90 16.58
CA CYS A 7 7.74 -33.69 15.97
C CYS A 7 6.79 -32.90 16.88
N VAL A 8 6.21 -33.52 17.90
CA VAL A 8 5.22 -32.84 18.78
C VAL A 8 5.88 -31.99 19.87
N LYS A 9 7.14 -32.25 20.21
CA LYS A 9 7.86 -31.49 21.27
C LYS A 9 8.46 -30.16 20.80
N ILE A 10 8.65 -29.97 19.50
CA ILE A 10 9.22 -28.73 18.94
C ILE A 10 8.15 -27.64 18.75
N VAL A 11 6.87 -28.01 18.61
CA VAL A 11 5.77 -27.04 18.37
C VAL A 11 5.21 -26.43 19.66
N HIS A 12 5.43 -27.03 20.82
CA HIS A 12 4.90 -26.54 22.11
C HIS A 12 5.92 -25.90 23.06
N GLY A 13 7.19 -25.88 22.71
CA GLY A 13 8.27 -25.39 23.61
C GLY A 13 8.63 -23.92 23.50
N ASP A 14 8.42 -23.27 22.36
CA ASP A 14 9.09 -21.99 22.06
C ASP A 14 8.20 -20.75 21.96
N LEU A 15 6.90 -20.86 22.18
CA LEU A 15 6.03 -19.68 22.11
C LEU A 15 5.74 -19.02 23.48
N ARG A 16 6.20 -19.59 24.58
CA ARG A 16 6.06 -18.98 25.91
C ARG A 16 7.29 -18.24 26.41
N GLY A 17 8.44 -18.41 25.79
CA GLY A 17 9.71 -17.75 26.16
C GLY A 17 9.90 -16.36 25.58
N PHE A 18 9.09 -15.92 24.62
CA PHE A 18 9.31 -14.64 23.91
C PHE A 18 8.45 -13.47 24.42
N LEU A 19 7.63 -13.69 25.41
CA LEU A 19 6.67 -12.66 25.88
C LEU A 19 6.91 -12.10 27.28
N TRP A 20 7.92 -12.60 28.05
CA TRP A 20 8.17 -12.10 29.41
C TRP A 20 9.65 -12.19 29.74
N ASP A 21 10.40 -11.20 29.47
CA ASP A 21 11.54 -10.65 30.20
C ASP A 21 12.52 -9.88 29.28
N LYS A 22 12.21 -8.64 29.04
CA LYS A 22 13.23 -7.57 28.91
C LYS A 22 12.53 -6.24 29.15
N LYS A 23 12.86 -5.65 30.29
CA LYS A 23 12.56 -4.25 30.61
C LYS A 23 13.09 -3.37 29.50
N LEU A 24 12.18 -2.84 28.68
CA LEU A 24 12.49 -1.70 27.82
C LEU A 24 12.66 -0.47 28.72
N PRO A 25 13.62 0.42 28.44
CA PRO A 25 13.80 1.63 29.21
C PRO A 25 12.55 2.50 29.12
N VAL A 26 12.04 2.93 30.27
CA VAL A 26 10.93 3.84 30.41
C VAL A 26 11.38 5.20 29.90
N CYS A 27 11.03 5.57 28.68
CA CYS A 27 11.05 6.97 28.26
C CYS A 27 9.83 7.64 28.87
N GLY A 28 10.07 8.58 29.79
CA GLY A 28 9.03 9.40 30.39
C GLY A 28 8.35 10.29 29.34
N GLY A 29 7.08 10.01 29.05
CA GLY A 29 6.26 10.77 28.13
C GLY A 29 5.00 9.96 27.80
N LYS A 30 3.88 10.36 28.35
CA LYS A 30 2.55 9.76 28.17
C LYS A 30 2.25 9.58 26.68
N HIS A 31 2.26 8.35 26.19
CA HIS A 31 1.46 7.80 25.09
C HIS A 31 2.00 6.43 24.71
N CYS A 32 1.79 5.45 25.60
CA CYS A 32 1.83 4.04 25.19
C CYS A 32 0.61 3.76 24.32
N PHE A 33 0.84 3.12 23.19
CA PHE A 33 -0.17 2.64 22.25
C PHE A 33 -1.29 1.88 22.98
N PRO A 34 -2.56 2.18 22.71
CA PRO A 34 -3.65 1.39 23.26
C PRO A 34 -3.71 0.03 22.54
N GLU A 35 -3.31 -1.03 23.23
CA GLU A 35 -3.35 -2.43 22.75
C GLU A 35 -4.74 -2.93 22.33
N ARG A 36 -5.80 -2.16 22.49
CA ARG A 36 -7.18 -2.61 22.26
C ARG A 36 -7.75 -2.40 20.86
N PHE A 37 -7.09 -1.70 19.96
CA PHE A 37 -7.67 -1.38 18.63
C PHE A 37 -7.18 -2.27 17.48
N TRP A 38 -6.14 -3.08 17.68
CA TRP A 38 -5.59 -4.01 16.69
C TRP A 38 -6.38 -5.31 16.54
N VAL A 39 -7.47 -5.50 17.29
CA VAL A 39 -8.03 -6.84 17.54
C VAL A 39 -9.05 -7.32 16.51
N GLU A 40 -9.72 -6.48 15.70
CA GLU A 40 -10.76 -7.01 14.80
C GLU A 40 -10.60 -6.73 13.30
N THR A 41 -10.04 -5.61 12.88
CA THR A 41 -9.77 -5.34 11.45
C THR A 41 -8.29 -5.49 11.09
N GLY A 42 -7.39 -5.25 12.03
CA GLY A 42 -5.94 -5.32 11.83
C GLY A 42 -5.38 -6.73 11.69
N LYS A 43 -6.01 -7.75 12.30
CA LYS A 43 -5.51 -9.14 12.26
C LYS A 43 -5.45 -9.72 10.84
N VAL A 44 -6.42 -9.46 9.98
CA VAL A 44 -6.41 -9.98 8.60
C VAL A 44 -5.41 -9.22 7.72
N LEU A 45 -5.25 -7.92 7.92
CA LEU A 45 -4.32 -7.09 7.16
C LEU A 45 -2.85 -7.37 7.49
N ALA A 46 -2.54 -7.65 8.77
CA ALA A 46 -1.18 -7.98 9.20
C ALA A 46 -0.74 -9.38 8.75
N PHE A 47 -1.68 -10.33 8.62
CA PHE A 47 -1.37 -11.73 8.34
C PHE A 47 -0.82 -12.00 6.93
N MET A 48 -1.18 -11.20 5.92
CA MET A 48 -0.78 -11.48 4.54
C MET A 48 0.48 -10.73 4.09
N ARG A 49 0.94 -9.73 4.84
CA ARG A 49 2.16 -8.98 4.50
C ARG A 49 3.41 -9.71 5.00
N GLY A 50 4.39 -9.83 4.14
CA GLY A 50 5.63 -10.54 4.43
C GLY A 50 5.52 -12.07 4.33
N ILE A 51 4.32 -12.62 4.02
CA ILE A 51 4.15 -14.02 3.65
C ILE A 51 4.20 -14.12 2.14
N ASP A 52 4.98 -15.05 1.64
CA ASP A 52 5.07 -15.33 0.20
C ASP A 52 3.90 -16.25 -0.23
N THR A 53 2.71 -15.64 -0.33
CA THR A 53 1.48 -16.34 -0.71
C THR A 53 1.48 -16.70 -2.20
N GLN A 54 0.70 -17.72 -2.59
CA GLN A 54 0.54 -18.10 -3.99
C GLN A 54 0.04 -16.93 -4.86
N VAL A 55 -0.83 -16.07 -4.32
CA VAL A 55 -1.27 -14.83 -5.00
C VAL A 55 -0.09 -13.92 -5.34
N ARG A 56 0.89 -13.78 -4.45
CA ARG A 56 2.09 -12.96 -4.69
C ARG A 56 3.01 -13.60 -5.72
N LYS A 57 3.26 -14.90 -5.59
CA LYS A 57 4.08 -15.66 -6.56
C LYS A 57 3.51 -15.53 -7.96
N ASN A 58 2.19 -15.70 -8.11
CA ASN A 58 1.50 -15.56 -9.39
C ASN A 58 1.61 -14.13 -9.95
N ARG A 59 1.49 -13.08 -9.11
CA ARG A 59 1.67 -11.69 -9.57
C ARG A 59 3.09 -11.44 -10.03
N ARG A 60 4.10 -11.84 -9.27
CA ARG A 60 5.53 -11.68 -9.63
C ARG A 60 5.86 -12.43 -10.92
N ARG A 61 5.35 -13.68 -11.08
CA ARG A 61 5.52 -14.45 -12.32
C ARG A 61 4.96 -13.68 -13.52
N ILE A 62 3.79 -13.05 -13.39
CA ILE A 62 3.20 -12.23 -14.45
C ILE A 62 4.06 -11.00 -14.75
N PHE A 63 4.53 -10.27 -13.73
CA PHE A 63 5.41 -9.13 -13.93
C PHE A 63 6.72 -9.53 -14.62
N LYS A 64 7.32 -10.66 -14.20
CA LYS A 64 8.50 -11.23 -14.85
C LYS A 64 8.25 -11.54 -16.32
N GLU A 65 7.15 -12.24 -16.64
CA GLU A 65 6.86 -12.63 -18.02
C GLU A 65 6.51 -11.43 -18.91
N VAL A 66 5.79 -10.43 -18.38
CA VAL A 66 5.53 -9.17 -19.10
C VAL A 66 6.82 -8.36 -19.30
N ALA A 67 7.72 -8.37 -18.32
CA ALA A 67 9.04 -7.76 -18.49
C ALA A 67 9.88 -8.50 -19.54
N ASN A 68 9.86 -9.83 -19.55
CA ASN A 68 10.52 -10.63 -20.60
C ASN A 68 10.00 -10.28 -21.99
N LEU A 69 8.67 -10.15 -22.16
CA LEU A 69 8.08 -9.71 -23.43
C LEU A 69 8.58 -8.32 -23.82
N ALA A 70 8.61 -7.38 -22.87
CA ALA A 70 9.10 -6.04 -23.15
C ALA A 70 10.56 -6.02 -23.60
N TYR A 71 11.42 -6.89 -23.03
CA TYR A 71 12.84 -6.98 -23.39
C TYR A 71 13.12 -7.72 -24.69
N HIS A 72 12.38 -8.79 -25.00
CA HIS A 72 12.85 -9.78 -25.98
C HIS A 72 11.85 -10.15 -27.08
N SER A 73 10.60 -9.63 -27.01
CA SER A 73 9.57 -10.03 -27.96
C SER A 73 9.86 -9.51 -29.39
N GLU A 74 9.83 -10.44 -30.35
CA GLU A 74 9.90 -10.15 -31.79
C GLU A 74 8.49 -10.08 -32.40
N ASN A 75 7.56 -10.92 -31.93
CA ASN A 75 6.15 -10.95 -32.32
C ASN A 75 5.25 -10.79 -31.11
N LEU A 76 5.18 -9.56 -30.59
CA LEU A 76 4.52 -9.23 -29.35
C LEU A 76 3.07 -9.73 -29.27
N LYS A 77 2.32 -9.64 -30.38
CA LYS A 77 0.90 -10.00 -30.40
C LYS A 77 0.68 -11.51 -30.17
N ASP A 78 1.39 -12.34 -30.88
CA ASP A 78 1.25 -13.79 -30.75
C ASP A 78 1.83 -14.29 -29.43
N GLU A 79 2.95 -13.72 -28.99
CA GLU A 79 3.58 -14.08 -27.73
C GLU A 79 2.71 -13.70 -26.51
N VAL A 80 2.03 -12.54 -26.54
CA VAL A 80 1.07 -12.14 -25.49
C VAL A 80 -0.14 -13.10 -25.46
N GLU A 81 -0.70 -13.49 -26.63
CA GLU A 81 -1.82 -14.45 -26.66
C GLU A 81 -1.40 -15.85 -26.16
N ALA A 82 -0.15 -16.27 -26.36
CA ALA A 82 0.38 -17.54 -25.89
C ALA A 82 0.74 -17.52 -24.38
N LEU A 83 0.99 -16.35 -23.80
CA LEU A 83 1.52 -16.20 -22.46
C LEU A 83 0.68 -16.86 -21.34
N PRO A 84 -0.68 -16.83 -21.35
CA PRO A 84 -1.49 -17.54 -20.38
C PRO A 84 -1.26 -19.06 -20.33
N TYR A 85 -0.91 -19.66 -21.46
CA TYR A 85 -0.61 -21.08 -21.58
C TYR A 85 0.80 -21.42 -21.11
N LYS A 86 1.74 -20.49 -21.25
CA LYS A 86 3.10 -20.59 -20.68
C LYS A 86 3.11 -20.42 -19.16
N ILE A 87 2.26 -19.53 -18.62
CA ILE A 87 2.19 -19.26 -17.18
C ILE A 87 1.39 -20.36 -16.46
N VAL A 88 0.30 -20.86 -17.07
CA VAL A 88 -0.57 -21.89 -16.49
C VAL A 88 -0.39 -23.17 -17.28
N ASP A 89 0.54 -24.01 -16.83
CA ASP A 89 0.75 -25.33 -17.38
C ASP A 89 -0.35 -26.30 -16.93
N TYR A 90 -0.63 -27.29 -17.76
CA TYR A 90 -1.65 -28.30 -17.49
C TYR A 90 -1.29 -29.15 -16.27
N ASP A 91 -0.03 -29.53 -16.13
CA ASP A 91 0.46 -30.43 -15.09
C ASP A 91 0.72 -29.74 -13.74
N GLU A 92 0.88 -28.40 -13.74
CA GLU A 92 1.20 -27.60 -12.53
C GLU A 92 -0.01 -26.87 -11.94
N SER A 93 -1.22 -27.01 -12.49
CA SER A 93 -2.41 -26.28 -12.02
C SER A 93 -2.87 -26.78 -10.66
N GLU A 94 -2.84 -25.91 -9.65
CA GLU A 94 -3.33 -26.17 -8.29
C GLU A 94 -4.84 -25.87 -8.14
N TYR A 95 -5.50 -25.35 -9.18
CA TYR A 95 -6.90 -24.93 -9.16
C TYR A 95 -7.83 -26.02 -9.71
N GLU A 96 -9.07 -26.04 -9.23
CA GLU A 96 -10.12 -26.95 -9.74
C GLU A 96 -10.39 -26.79 -11.25
N SER A 97 -10.01 -25.63 -11.84
CA SER A 97 -10.25 -25.33 -13.25
C SER A 97 -9.13 -24.52 -13.88
N ILE A 98 -8.35 -25.16 -14.73
CA ILE A 98 -7.31 -24.53 -15.55
C ILE A 98 -7.87 -23.43 -16.45
N TYR A 99 -9.10 -23.57 -16.93
CA TYR A 99 -9.75 -22.52 -17.73
C TYR A 99 -9.97 -21.24 -16.93
N ARG A 100 -10.40 -21.36 -15.68
CA ARG A 100 -10.58 -20.22 -14.76
C ARG A 100 -9.24 -19.57 -14.47
N GLU A 101 -8.22 -20.36 -14.22
CA GLU A 101 -6.88 -19.85 -13.92
C GLU A 101 -6.31 -19.08 -15.11
N ARG A 102 -6.37 -19.64 -16.32
CA ARG A 102 -5.96 -18.96 -17.55
C ARG A 102 -6.77 -17.68 -17.79
N ALA A 103 -8.08 -17.68 -17.52
CA ALA A 103 -8.91 -16.48 -17.61
C ALA A 103 -8.44 -15.38 -16.64
N ILE A 104 -8.06 -15.74 -15.40
CA ILE A 104 -7.49 -14.79 -14.42
C ILE A 104 -6.15 -14.23 -14.91
N VAL A 105 -5.27 -15.10 -15.39
CA VAL A 105 -3.95 -14.72 -15.89
C VAL A 105 -4.06 -13.78 -17.10
N ARG A 106 -4.98 -14.04 -18.03
CA ARG A 106 -5.26 -13.16 -19.18
C ARG A 106 -5.58 -11.73 -18.73
N GLU A 107 -6.45 -11.56 -17.74
CA GLU A 107 -6.80 -10.23 -17.22
C GLU A 107 -5.62 -9.57 -16.47
N ARG A 108 -4.82 -10.36 -15.75
CA ARG A 108 -3.63 -9.83 -15.07
C ARG A 108 -2.54 -9.38 -16.03
N ILE A 109 -2.34 -10.08 -17.15
CA ILE A 109 -1.40 -9.68 -18.21
C ILE A 109 -1.82 -8.32 -18.76
N ARG A 110 -3.12 -8.12 -19.06
CA ARG A 110 -3.62 -6.82 -19.52
C ARG A 110 -3.30 -5.71 -18.53
N LEU A 111 -3.60 -5.91 -17.25
CA LEU A 111 -3.30 -4.91 -16.21
C LEU A 111 -1.79 -4.67 -16.05
N ALA A 112 -0.95 -5.72 -16.18
CA ALA A 112 0.50 -5.60 -16.12
C ALA A 112 1.09 -4.83 -17.31
N MET A 113 0.39 -4.83 -18.45
CA MET A 113 0.72 -4.02 -19.63
C MET A 113 0.05 -2.63 -19.64
N GLY A 114 -0.66 -2.25 -18.55
CA GLY A 114 -1.34 -0.96 -18.43
C GLY A 114 -2.76 -0.93 -19.02
N LEU A 115 -3.21 -2.01 -19.65
CA LEU A 115 -4.52 -2.11 -20.32
C LEU A 115 -5.66 -2.31 -19.31
N SER A 116 -6.87 -1.90 -19.67
CA SER A 116 -8.09 -2.20 -18.90
C SER A 116 -8.52 -3.66 -19.05
N LEU A 117 -9.30 -4.14 -18.06
CA LEU A 117 -9.94 -5.46 -18.14
C LEU A 117 -10.89 -5.54 -19.33
N ARG A 118 -11.10 -6.76 -19.82
CA ARG A 118 -12.07 -7.02 -20.87
C ARG A 118 -13.49 -7.00 -20.31
N PRO A 119 -14.46 -6.37 -21.02
CA PRO A 119 -15.86 -6.48 -20.67
C PRO A 119 -16.36 -7.93 -20.77
N GLU A 120 -17.08 -8.42 -19.75
CA GLU A 120 -17.58 -9.82 -19.75
C GLU A 120 -18.61 -10.13 -20.85
N ASN A 121 -19.27 -9.11 -21.38
CA ASN A 121 -20.34 -9.21 -22.38
C ASN A 121 -19.86 -9.06 -23.82
N GLN A 122 -18.55 -8.93 -24.06
CA GLN A 122 -17.98 -8.74 -25.40
C GLN A 122 -16.83 -9.72 -25.65
N PRO A 123 -16.76 -10.33 -26.83
CA PRO A 123 -15.62 -11.15 -27.24
C PRO A 123 -14.45 -10.23 -27.60
N ILE A 124 -13.48 -10.12 -26.70
CA ILE A 124 -12.29 -9.28 -26.88
C ILE A 124 -11.04 -10.14 -26.79
N HIS A 125 -10.10 -9.96 -27.74
CA HIS A 125 -8.80 -10.60 -27.69
C HIS A 125 -7.96 -10.06 -26.52
N LEU A 126 -7.03 -10.87 -26.02
CA LEU A 126 -6.10 -10.45 -24.95
C LEU A 126 -5.29 -9.23 -25.38
N THR A 127 -4.92 -9.19 -26.64
CA THR A 127 -4.08 -8.16 -27.27
C THR A 127 -4.80 -6.90 -27.72
N GLN A 128 -6.10 -6.80 -27.53
CA GLN A 128 -6.82 -5.58 -27.92
C GLN A 128 -6.35 -4.37 -27.10
N GLY A 129 -5.99 -3.28 -27.76
CA GLY A 129 -5.39 -2.08 -27.16
C GLY A 129 -3.87 -2.19 -26.96
N LEU A 130 -3.25 -3.29 -27.39
CA LEU A 130 -1.81 -3.51 -27.25
C LEU A 130 -0.98 -2.45 -27.98
N GLU A 131 -1.42 -2.02 -29.16
CA GLU A 131 -0.74 -1.01 -29.95
C GLU A 131 -0.69 0.35 -29.22
N GLU A 132 -1.76 0.69 -28.50
CA GLU A 132 -1.84 1.92 -27.71
C GLU A 132 -0.92 1.88 -26.48
N SER A 133 -0.74 0.70 -25.89
CA SER A 133 0.13 0.50 -24.73
C SER A 133 1.59 0.22 -25.06
N ASN A 134 1.91 -0.15 -26.33
CA ASN A 134 3.27 -0.42 -26.77
C ASN A 134 4.01 0.86 -27.17
N ILE A 135 4.20 1.73 -26.21
CA ILE A 135 4.85 3.05 -26.35
C ILE A 135 5.95 3.21 -25.30
N CYS A 136 6.86 4.14 -25.55
CA CYS A 136 7.95 4.50 -24.63
C CYS A 136 7.54 5.59 -23.63
N GLU A 137 6.25 5.90 -23.53
CA GLU A 137 5.70 6.90 -22.65
C GLU A 137 4.70 6.31 -21.65
N LYS A 138 4.34 7.08 -20.63
CA LYS A 138 3.33 6.69 -19.67
C LYS A 138 1.97 6.48 -20.35
N TYR A 139 1.50 5.24 -20.33
CA TYR A 139 0.13 4.91 -20.70
C TYR A 139 -0.74 4.86 -19.45
N TYR A 140 -1.81 5.64 -19.43
CA TYR A 140 -2.75 5.64 -18.33
C TYR A 140 -4.18 5.81 -18.83
N GLU A 141 -4.99 4.79 -18.56
CA GLU A 141 -6.42 4.76 -18.77
C GLU A 141 -7.13 4.51 -17.42
N PRO A 142 -8.02 5.39 -16.95
CA PRO A 142 -8.75 5.14 -15.72
C PRO A 142 -9.77 3.99 -15.88
N PRO A 143 -10.16 3.31 -14.77
CA PRO A 143 -9.68 3.47 -13.40
C PRO A 143 -8.37 2.71 -13.13
N LEU A 144 -7.59 3.17 -12.14
CA LEU A 144 -6.34 2.51 -11.75
C LEU A 144 -6.58 1.15 -11.09
N MET A 145 -7.47 1.12 -10.09
CA MET A 145 -7.79 -0.09 -9.34
C MET A 145 -8.95 -0.83 -9.99
N GLN A 146 -8.77 -2.11 -10.27
CA GLN A 146 -9.78 -2.94 -10.94
C GLN A 146 -10.00 -4.27 -10.22
N VAL A 147 -11.20 -4.82 -10.37
CA VAL A 147 -11.56 -6.15 -9.86
C VAL A 147 -11.63 -7.11 -11.03
N ILE A 148 -10.83 -8.18 -10.98
CA ILE A 148 -10.86 -9.28 -11.95
C ILE A 148 -12.06 -10.17 -11.62
N PRO A 149 -13.12 -10.18 -12.45
CA PRO A 149 -14.37 -10.85 -12.10
C PRO A 149 -14.22 -12.37 -11.94
N SER A 150 -13.40 -13.01 -12.79
CA SER A 150 -13.11 -14.45 -12.75
C SER A 150 -12.35 -14.88 -11.48
N ALA A 151 -11.59 -13.97 -10.86
CA ALA A 151 -10.87 -14.21 -9.61
C ALA A 151 -11.72 -13.91 -8.36
N CYS A 152 -12.79 -13.11 -8.50
CA CYS A 152 -13.61 -12.70 -7.36
C CYS A 152 -14.50 -13.85 -6.87
N ASN A 153 -14.35 -14.23 -5.60
CA ASN A 153 -15.09 -15.33 -4.99
C ASN A 153 -16.43 -14.91 -4.36
N ALA A 154 -16.98 -13.73 -4.70
CA ALA A 154 -18.24 -13.23 -4.16
C ALA A 154 -18.35 -13.40 -2.62
N CYS A 155 -17.28 -13.06 -1.89
CA CYS A 155 -17.22 -13.25 -0.44
C CYS A 155 -18.43 -12.66 0.27
N PRO A 156 -18.91 -13.29 1.35
CA PRO A 156 -20.09 -12.82 2.09
C PRO A 156 -19.88 -11.41 2.61
N GLU A 157 -20.97 -10.66 2.64
CA GLU A 157 -21.00 -9.33 3.21
C GLU A 157 -20.89 -9.35 4.73
N ASN A 158 -20.75 -8.17 5.33
CA ASN A 158 -20.78 -7.99 6.78
C ASN A 158 -22.00 -8.68 7.38
N SER A 159 -21.80 -9.81 8.06
CA SER A 159 -22.85 -10.62 8.66
C SER A 159 -22.34 -11.39 9.87
N TYR A 160 -23.26 -11.71 10.77
CA TYR A 160 -23.00 -12.64 11.86
C TYR A 160 -23.66 -13.97 11.52
N ARG A 161 -22.92 -15.07 11.66
CA ARG A 161 -23.42 -16.44 11.41
C ARG A 161 -23.10 -17.32 12.60
N VAL A 162 -24.05 -18.17 12.95
CA VAL A 162 -23.82 -19.24 13.92
C VAL A 162 -23.10 -20.39 13.23
N THR A 163 -22.02 -20.87 13.85
CA THR A 163 -21.22 -22.01 13.37
C THR A 163 -21.68 -23.31 14.03
N ASP A 164 -21.11 -24.43 13.59
CA ASP A 164 -21.39 -25.75 14.16
C ASP A 164 -20.93 -25.91 15.61
N MET A 165 -20.10 -25.01 16.12
CA MET A 165 -19.70 -24.94 17.53
C MET A 165 -20.85 -24.56 18.49
N CYS A 166 -22.03 -24.17 17.95
CA CYS A 166 -23.18 -23.86 18.80
C CYS A 166 -23.69 -25.10 19.54
N MET A 167 -23.63 -25.05 20.87
CA MET A 167 -24.07 -26.15 21.76
C MET A 167 -25.55 -26.08 22.12
N GLY A 168 -26.33 -25.10 21.61
CA GLY A 168 -27.74 -24.97 21.95
C GLY A 168 -27.99 -24.77 23.47
N CYS A 169 -27.12 -24.01 24.13
CA CYS A 169 -27.15 -23.81 25.60
C CYS A 169 -28.52 -23.31 26.07
N VAL A 170 -28.96 -23.79 27.24
CA VAL A 170 -30.29 -23.46 27.83
C VAL A 170 -30.43 -21.95 28.15
N ALA A 171 -29.34 -21.30 28.55
CA ALA A 171 -29.35 -19.86 28.92
C ALA A 171 -29.58 -18.94 27.70
N HIS A 172 -29.29 -19.38 26.47
CA HIS A 172 -29.43 -18.61 25.22
C HIS A 172 -28.95 -17.13 25.32
N PRO A 173 -27.77 -16.82 25.88
CA PRO A 173 -27.35 -15.42 26.09
C PRO A 173 -27.33 -14.61 24.79
N CYS A 174 -27.02 -15.24 23.68
CA CYS A 174 -27.03 -14.57 22.36
C CYS A 174 -28.42 -14.09 21.94
N ARG A 175 -29.48 -14.83 22.29
CA ARG A 175 -30.87 -14.44 22.01
C ARG A 175 -31.31 -13.31 22.96
N GLU A 176 -31.02 -13.46 24.23
CA GLU A 176 -31.46 -12.49 25.27
C GLU A 176 -30.80 -11.12 25.10
N VAL A 177 -29.55 -11.06 24.62
CA VAL A 177 -28.83 -9.79 24.40
C VAL A 177 -29.21 -9.11 23.06
N CYS A 178 -29.96 -9.78 22.20
CA CYS A 178 -30.25 -9.27 20.86
C CYS A 178 -31.32 -8.17 20.89
N PRO A 179 -30.99 -6.88 20.63
CA PRO A 179 -31.93 -5.77 20.75
C PRO A 179 -33.04 -5.79 19.70
N ARG A 180 -32.93 -6.63 18.65
CA ARG A 180 -33.89 -6.74 17.57
C ARG A 180 -34.61 -8.08 17.53
N GLY A 181 -34.35 -8.96 18.51
CA GLY A 181 -34.93 -10.32 18.50
C GLY A 181 -34.60 -11.14 17.25
N ALA A 182 -33.42 -10.88 16.65
CA ALA A 182 -33.02 -11.50 15.39
C ALA A 182 -32.53 -12.94 15.57
N ILE A 183 -32.52 -13.50 16.78
CA ILE A 183 -31.98 -14.83 17.07
C ILE A 183 -33.10 -15.75 17.54
N SER A 184 -33.26 -16.86 16.84
CA SER A 184 -34.21 -17.93 17.18
C SER A 184 -33.47 -19.25 17.33
N MET A 185 -34.16 -20.24 17.93
CA MET A 185 -33.67 -21.61 18.02
C MET A 185 -34.30 -22.45 16.90
N LYS A 186 -33.47 -23.20 16.17
CA LYS A 186 -33.91 -24.14 15.16
C LYS A 186 -33.03 -25.39 15.22
N ASN A 187 -33.64 -26.56 15.33
CA ASN A 187 -32.95 -27.85 15.43
C ASN A 187 -31.86 -27.87 16.53
N GLY A 188 -32.17 -27.34 17.70
CA GLY A 188 -31.24 -27.31 18.85
C GLY A 188 -30.09 -26.30 18.75
N LYS A 189 -30.01 -25.49 17.69
CA LYS A 189 -28.97 -24.46 17.48
C LYS A 189 -29.58 -23.09 17.30
N SER A 190 -28.83 -22.05 17.67
CA SER A 190 -29.20 -20.67 17.40
C SER A 190 -29.12 -20.39 15.90
N VAL A 191 -30.07 -19.60 15.39
CA VAL A 191 -30.08 -19.11 13.99
C VAL A 191 -30.29 -17.60 14.01
N ILE A 192 -29.48 -16.88 13.24
CA ILE A 192 -29.60 -15.42 13.10
C ILE A 192 -30.38 -15.11 11.83
N ASP A 193 -31.47 -14.36 11.98
CA ASP A 193 -32.23 -13.82 10.88
C ASP A 193 -31.48 -12.62 10.28
N PRO A 194 -31.01 -12.70 9.00
CA PRO A 194 -30.21 -11.64 8.39
C PRO A 194 -30.99 -10.35 8.16
N GLU A 195 -32.32 -10.41 7.99
CA GLU A 195 -33.17 -9.25 7.72
C GLU A 195 -33.42 -8.43 9.00
N LYS A 196 -33.53 -9.11 10.15
CA LYS A 196 -33.69 -8.46 11.45
C LYS A 196 -32.37 -8.03 12.08
N CYS A 197 -31.25 -8.64 11.66
CA CYS A 197 -29.95 -8.43 12.27
C CYS A 197 -29.36 -7.05 11.92
N VAL A 198 -29.20 -6.19 12.93
CA VAL A 198 -28.53 -4.88 12.80
C VAL A 198 -26.99 -4.94 12.91
N LYS A 199 -26.42 -6.13 12.93
CA LYS A 199 -24.97 -6.37 12.90
C LYS A 199 -24.20 -5.73 14.07
N CYS A 200 -24.80 -5.61 15.24
CA CYS A 200 -24.21 -4.94 16.42
C CYS A 200 -23.16 -5.76 17.18
N GLY A 201 -23.02 -7.06 16.91
CA GLY A 201 -22.01 -7.92 17.51
C GLY A 201 -22.26 -8.40 18.93
N LYS A 202 -23.29 -7.92 19.63
CA LYS A 202 -23.56 -8.27 21.04
C LYS A 202 -23.68 -9.78 21.27
N CYS A 203 -24.33 -10.50 20.35
CA CYS A 203 -24.48 -11.95 20.42
C CYS A 203 -23.15 -12.71 20.36
N LYS A 204 -22.18 -12.23 19.57
CA LYS A 204 -20.82 -12.79 19.53
C LYS A 204 -20.11 -12.58 20.85
N ALA A 205 -20.18 -11.38 21.41
CA ALA A 205 -19.48 -11.02 22.64
C ALA A 205 -19.90 -11.84 23.87
N VAL A 206 -21.15 -12.32 23.91
CA VAL A 206 -21.69 -13.09 25.05
C VAL A 206 -21.71 -14.59 24.83
N CYS A 207 -21.29 -15.10 23.67
CA CYS A 207 -21.29 -16.52 23.42
C CYS A 207 -20.11 -17.21 24.11
N PRO A 208 -20.32 -18.10 25.12
CA PRO A 208 -19.24 -18.73 25.85
C PRO A 208 -18.47 -19.77 25.01
N TYR A 209 -19.03 -20.19 23.88
CA TYR A 209 -18.45 -21.16 22.97
C TYR A 209 -17.81 -20.54 21.72
N ASP A 210 -17.77 -19.20 21.64
CA ASP A 210 -17.35 -18.45 20.43
C ASP A 210 -17.99 -18.97 19.12
N ALA A 211 -19.21 -19.49 19.23
CA ALA A 211 -19.94 -20.15 18.14
C ALA A 211 -20.56 -19.15 17.14
N ILE A 212 -20.38 -17.84 17.33
CA ILE A 212 -20.92 -16.81 16.43
C ILE A 212 -19.76 -16.11 15.73
N SER A 213 -19.59 -16.38 14.44
CA SER A 213 -18.58 -15.77 13.61
C SER A 213 -19.06 -14.44 13.00
N HIS A 214 -18.19 -13.46 12.96
CA HIS A 214 -18.38 -12.22 12.20
C HIS A 214 -17.68 -12.38 10.86
N GLN A 215 -18.45 -12.36 9.79
CA GLN A 215 -17.93 -12.46 8.43
C GLN A 215 -17.94 -11.08 7.77
N VAL A 216 -16.78 -10.64 7.34
CA VAL A 216 -16.62 -9.39 6.58
C VAL A 216 -15.86 -9.70 5.31
N ARG A 217 -16.34 -9.20 4.19
CA ARG A 217 -15.59 -9.27 2.93
C ARG A 217 -14.26 -8.54 3.10
N PRO A 218 -13.10 -9.21 2.95
CA PRO A 218 -11.81 -8.62 3.31
C PRO A 218 -11.51 -7.30 2.58
N CYS A 219 -11.80 -7.22 1.28
CA CYS A 219 -11.57 -6.00 0.50
C CYS A 219 -12.47 -4.84 0.94
N ALA A 220 -13.74 -5.10 1.30
CA ALA A 220 -14.66 -4.08 1.80
C ALA A 220 -14.29 -3.65 3.23
N GLY A 221 -13.88 -4.59 4.08
CA GLY A 221 -13.42 -4.30 5.44
C GLY A 221 -12.15 -3.44 5.47
N ALA A 222 -11.28 -3.58 4.46
CA ALA A 222 -10.08 -2.77 4.32
C ALA A 222 -10.34 -1.39 3.66
N CYS A 223 -11.54 -1.15 3.13
CA CYS A 223 -11.85 0.07 2.42
C CYS A 223 -12.43 1.14 3.34
N GLY A 224 -11.58 2.03 3.86
CA GLY A 224 -12.01 3.11 4.77
C GLY A 224 -12.93 4.17 4.15
N VAL A 225 -13.11 4.16 2.82
CA VAL A 225 -14.02 5.08 2.10
C VAL A 225 -15.28 4.38 1.58
N ASN A 226 -15.48 3.09 1.89
CA ASN A 226 -16.64 2.29 1.45
C ASN A 226 -16.87 2.27 -0.07
N ALA A 227 -15.80 2.29 -0.86
CA ALA A 227 -15.86 2.25 -2.32
C ALA A 227 -16.10 0.85 -2.89
N ILE A 228 -16.10 -0.22 -2.08
CA ILE A 228 -16.36 -1.58 -2.54
C ILE A 228 -17.86 -1.86 -2.43
N LYS A 229 -18.46 -2.05 -3.59
CA LYS A 229 -19.88 -2.40 -3.76
C LYS A 229 -20.02 -3.83 -4.29
N ASN A 230 -21.25 -4.25 -4.56
CA ASN A 230 -21.56 -5.54 -5.18
C ASN A 230 -22.16 -5.35 -6.57
N ASP A 231 -21.82 -6.25 -7.48
CA ASP A 231 -22.57 -6.43 -8.70
C ASP A 231 -23.82 -7.32 -8.47
N ASN A 232 -24.56 -7.57 -9.54
CA ASN A 232 -25.76 -8.43 -9.54
C ASN A 232 -25.44 -9.93 -9.28
N LYS A 233 -24.17 -10.33 -9.34
CA LYS A 233 -23.69 -11.68 -9.04
C LYS A 233 -23.05 -11.77 -7.64
N GLY A 234 -23.12 -10.70 -6.83
CA GLY A 234 -22.54 -10.63 -5.50
C GLY A 234 -21.02 -10.44 -5.49
N ARG A 235 -20.36 -10.18 -6.63
CA ARG A 235 -18.93 -9.93 -6.72
C ARG A 235 -18.61 -8.48 -6.37
N ALA A 236 -17.37 -8.24 -5.94
CA ALA A 236 -16.91 -6.89 -5.62
C ALA A 236 -16.82 -6.03 -6.88
N VAL A 237 -17.26 -4.77 -6.77
CA VAL A 237 -17.06 -3.71 -7.76
C VAL A 237 -16.52 -2.48 -7.05
N ILE A 238 -15.58 -1.79 -7.68
CA ILE A 238 -14.99 -0.56 -7.13
C ILE A 238 -15.74 0.64 -7.70
N ASP A 239 -16.33 1.42 -6.81
CA ASP A 239 -16.90 2.72 -7.13
C ASP A 239 -15.75 3.73 -7.29
N SER A 240 -15.47 4.13 -8.54
CA SER A 240 -14.36 5.03 -8.89
C SER A 240 -14.53 6.44 -8.33
N GLU A 241 -15.79 6.89 -8.15
CA GLU A 241 -16.07 8.20 -7.59
C GLU A 241 -15.69 8.27 -6.10
N LEU A 242 -15.84 7.17 -5.37
CA LEU A 242 -15.46 7.10 -3.96
C LEU A 242 -13.99 6.65 -3.79
N CYS A 243 -13.44 5.90 -4.72
CA CYS A 243 -12.12 5.31 -4.60
C CYS A 243 -11.01 6.37 -4.57
N VAL A 244 -10.05 6.20 -3.65
CA VAL A 244 -8.83 7.03 -3.51
C VAL A 244 -7.56 6.27 -3.90
N SER A 245 -7.70 5.11 -4.53
CA SER A 245 -6.61 4.27 -5.08
C SER A 245 -5.52 3.89 -4.07
N CYS A 246 -5.84 3.75 -2.77
CA CYS A 246 -4.86 3.41 -1.73
C CYS A 246 -4.30 1.97 -1.82
N GLY A 247 -4.97 1.06 -2.56
CA GLY A 247 -4.53 -0.31 -2.76
C GLY A 247 -4.74 -1.26 -1.58
N GLN A 248 -5.32 -0.84 -0.44
CA GLN A 248 -5.52 -1.71 0.73
C GLN A 248 -6.46 -2.90 0.45
N CYS A 249 -7.44 -2.72 -0.43
CA CYS A 249 -8.32 -3.79 -0.89
C CYS A 249 -7.57 -4.88 -1.68
N MET A 250 -6.51 -4.52 -2.44
CA MET A 250 -5.66 -5.45 -3.16
C MET A 250 -4.85 -6.33 -2.19
N VAL A 251 -4.26 -5.73 -1.15
CA VAL A 251 -3.50 -6.45 -0.11
C VAL A 251 -4.39 -7.40 0.67
N SER A 252 -5.64 -7.02 0.93
CA SER A 252 -6.56 -7.77 1.78
C SER A 252 -7.32 -8.88 1.04
N CYS A 253 -7.25 -8.95 -0.29
CA CYS A 253 -7.99 -9.95 -1.06
C CYS A 253 -7.23 -11.28 -1.10
N PRO A 254 -7.70 -12.35 -0.43
CA PRO A 254 -7.01 -13.65 -0.42
C PRO A 254 -7.08 -14.38 -1.77
N PHE A 255 -7.99 -13.97 -2.65
CA PHE A 255 -8.12 -14.52 -4.00
C PHE A 255 -7.32 -13.71 -5.03
N GLY A 256 -6.67 -12.62 -4.61
CA GLY A 256 -5.96 -11.73 -5.50
C GLY A 256 -6.83 -11.13 -6.61
N ALA A 257 -8.14 -11.00 -6.38
CA ALA A 257 -9.09 -10.51 -7.39
C ALA A 257 -8.95 -9.01 -7.69
N ILE A 258 -8.25 -8.26 -6.87
CA ILE A 258 -8.06 -6.82 -7.07
C ILE A 258 -6.61 -6.55 -7.47
N ALA A 259 -6.44 -5.76 -8.51
CA ALA A 259 -5.14 -5.36 -9.02
C ALA A 259 -5.17 -3.91 -9.49
N ASP A 260 -4.00 -3.30 -9.57
CA ASP A 260 -3.76 -2.01 -10.20
C ASP A 260 -3.11 -2.19 -11.58
N LYS A 261 -3.15 -1.15 -12.38
CA LYS A 261 -2.44 -1.12 -13.67
C LYS A 261 -0.96 -0.85 -13.44
N SER A 262 -0.11 -1.58 -14.17
CA SER A 262 1.34 -1.41 -14.14
C SER A 262 1.83 -0.52 -15.27
N GLN A 263 3.06 -0.04 -15.14
CA GLN A 263 3.78 0.74 -16.15
C GLN A 263 5.13 0.08 -16.52
N ILE A 264 5.36 -1.18 -16.08
CA ILE A 264 6.65 -1.86 -16.29
C ILE A 264 6.93 -2.08 -17.78
N PHE A 265 5.89 -2.39 -18.55
CA PHE A 265 6.03 -2.65 -19.97
C PHE A 265 6.55 -1.41 -20.71
N GLN A 266 5.91 -0.25 -20.52
CA GLN A 266 6.29 1.02 -21.13
C GLN A 266 7.65 1.51 -20.64
N LEU A 267 7.94 1.36 -19.35
CA LEU A 267 9.22 1.72 -18.76
C LEU A 267 10.38 0.93 -19.41
N ILE A 268 10.22 -0.38 -19.57
CA ILE A 268 11.25 -1.22 -20.18
C ILE A 268 11.46 -0.82 -21.66
N ARG A 269 10.38 -0.53 -22.39
CA ARG A 269 10.48 -0.03 -23.78
C ARG A 269 11.21 1.31 -23.84
N ALA A 270 10.96 2.22 -22.88
CA ALA A 270 11.67 3.49 -22.78
C ALA A 270 13.17 3.29 -22.46
N ILE A 271 13.53 2.36 -21.57
CA ILE A 271 14.94 2.02 -21.31
C ILE A 271 15.61 1.48 -22.58
N GLN A 272 14.93 0.60 -23.34
CA GLN A 272 15.49 0.02 -24.55
C GLN A 272 15.60 1.01 -25.72
N SER A 273 14.79 2.06 -25.76
CA SER A 273 14.88 3.11 -26.79
C SER A 273 16.11 4.01 -26.63
N GLY A 274 16.88 3.84 -25.53
CA GLY A 274 18.09 4.63 -25.25
C GLY A 274 17.79 5.99 -24.64
N GLU A 275 16.56 6.20 -24.15
CA GLU A 275 16.21 7.42 -23.44
C GLU A 275 16.94 7.52 -22.08
N LYS A 276 17.24 8.72 -21.65
CA LYS A 276 17.85 8.97 -20.35
C LYS A 276 16.82 8.81 -19.26
N ILE A 277 16.84 7.66 -18.56
CA ILE A 277 15.89 7.32 -17.50
C ILE A 277 16.56 7.47 -16.15
N ILE A 278 16.01 8.29 -15.26
CA ILE A 278 16.50 8.49 -13.89
C ILE A 278 15.45 7.99 -12.90
N ALA A 279 15.89 7.15 -11.97
CA ALA A 279 15.03 6.66 -10.90
C ALA A 279 15.08 7.58 -9.67
N GLN A 280 13.95 7.74 -8.99
CA GLN A 280 13.88 8.18 -7.62
C GLN A 280 13.23 7.10 -6.76
N VAL A 281 13.84 6.77 -5.62
CA VAL A 281 13.45 5.63 -4.79
C VAL A 281 12.89 6.10 -3.45
N ALA A 282 11.68 5.62 -3.11
CA ALA A 282 11.05 5.95 -1.83
C ALA A 282 11.84 5.39 -0.64
N PRO A 283 11.98 6.09 0.51
CA PRO A 283 12.76 5.63 1.67
C PRO A 283 12.39 4.24 2.19
N ALA A 284 11.15 3.82 1.93
CA ALA A 284 10.64 2.50 2.30
C ALA A 284 11.28 1.32 1.52
N PHE A 285 12.24 1.55 0.62
CA PHE A 285 12.87 0.50 -0.19
C PHE A 285 13.81 -0.40 0.62
N VAL A 286 14.39 0.10 1.69
CA VAL A 286 15.35 -0.64 2.50
C VAL A 286 14.73 -1.92 3.08
N GLY A 287 15.46 -3.03 2.93
CA GLY A 287 15.03 -4.36 3.35
C GLY A 287 13.99 -5.03 2.43
N GLN A 288 13.40 -4.33 1.45
CA GLN A 288 12.35 -4.88 0.57
C GLN A 288 12.84 -6.00 -0.37
N PHE A 289 14.12 -6.04 -0.63
CA PHE A 289 14.76 -6.94 -1.60
C PHE A 289 15.71 -7.96 -0.96
N GLY A 290 15.69 -8.07 0.36
CA GLY A 290 16.55 -8.93 1.17
C GLY A 290 17.31 -8.13 2.22
N PRO A 291 17.59 -8.74 3.39
CA PRO A 291 18.27 -8.04 4.49
C PRO A 291 19.73 -7.70 4.17
N GLU A 292 20.35 -8.41 3.24
CA GLU A 292 21.73 -8.23 2.78
C GLU A 292 21.89 -7.15 1.71
N VAL A 293 20.80 -6.71 1.07
CA VAL A 293 20.85 -5.71 0.00
C VAL A 293 20.97 -4.31 0.58
N THR A 294 22.16 -3.72 0.45
CA THR A 294 22.44 -2.35 0.89
C THR A 294 21.84 -1.32 -0.08
N PRO A 295 21.65 -0.06 0.34
CA PRO A 295 21.24 1.03 -0.55
C PRO A 295 22.13 1.17 -1.78
N ASP A 296 23.43 1.03 -1.62
CA ASP A 296 24.42 1.19 -2.70
C ASP A 296 24.37 0.02 -3.69
N MET A 297 24.21 -1.21 -3.20
CA MET A 297 23.94 -2.38 -4.07
C MET A 297 22.67 -2.18 -4.87
N PHE A 298 21.63 -1.65 -4.25
CA PHE A 298 20.36 -1.40 -4.93
C PHE A 298 20.47 -0.32 -6.01
N LYS A 299 21.21 0.78 -5.73
CA LYS A 299 21.52 1.81 -6.74
C LYS A 299 22.27 1.21 -7.93
N THR A 300 23.30 0.41 -7.67
CA THR A 300 24.08 -0.26 -8.72
C THR A 300 23.20 -1.22 -9.55
N ALA A 301 22.36 -2.01 -8.91
CA ALA A 301 21.44 -2.92 -9.59
C ALA A 301 20.44 -2.19 -10.51
N LEU A 302 19.95 -1.03 -10.11
CA LEU A 302 19.09 -0.20 -10.98
C LEU A 302 19.87 0.33 -12.20
N LYS A 303 21.14 0.71 -12.04
CA LYS A 303 21.99 1.10 -13.16
C LYS A 303 22.23 -0.06 -14.12
N GLU A 304 22.39 -1.30 -13.62
CA GLU A 304 22.48 -2.50 -14.44
C GLU A 304 21.18 -2.80 -15.22
N LEU A 305 20.00 -2.39 -14.68
CA LEU A 305 18.74 -2.44 -15.43
C LEU A 305 18.67 -1.44 -16.60
N GLY A 306 19.56 -0.44 -16.62
CA GLY A 306 19.61 0.60 -17.65
C GLY A 306 19.18 1.99 -17.19
N PHE A 307 18.98 2.21 -15.89
CA PHE A 307 18.78 3.56 -15.36
C PHE A 307 20.08 4.35 -15.42
N TYR A 308 20.00 5.61 -15.86
CA TYR A 308 21.15 6.51 -15.96
C TYR A 308 21.69 6.89 -14.57
N ASP A 309 20.80 7.25 -13.63
CA ASP A 309 21.14 7.50 -12.24
C ASP A 309 19.96 7.22 -11.31
N VAL A 310 20.22 7.24 -9.98
CA VAL A 310 19.25 6.93 -8.94
C VAL A 310 19.36 7.93 -7.80
N TYR A 311 18.25 8.57 -7.47
CA TYR A 311 18.10 9.56 -6.39
C TYR A 311 17.27 9.01 -5.23
N GLU A 312 17.52 9.49 -4.01
CA GLU A 312 16.61 9.27 -2.90
C GLU A 312 15.42 10.22 -2.99
N THR A 313 14.18 9.71 -3.00
CA THR A 313 12.97 10.56 -2.89
C THR A 313 12.95 11.32 -1.55
N ALA A 314 13.73 10.88 -0.58
CA ALA A 314 13.92 11.53 0.71
C ALA A 314 14.50 12.96 0.59
N ILE A 315 15.22 13.29 -0.49
CA ILE A 315 15.68 14.67 -0.78
C ILE A 315 14.48 15.61 -0.92
N GLY A 316 13.45 15.19 -1.66
CA GLY A 316 12.21 15.97 -1.77
C GLY A 316 11.39 15.97 -0.48
N ALA A 317 11.56 14.96 0.39
CA ALA A 317 10.96 14.95 1.71
C ALA A 317 11.60 15.98 2.64
N ASP A 318 12.91 16.16 2.57
CA ASP A 318 13.65 17.20 3.29
C ASP A 318 13.13 18.61 2.93
N LEU A 319 12.96 18.89 1.63
CA LEU A 319 12.37 20.16 1.17
C LEU A 319 10.92 20.33 1.64
N GLY A 320 10.15 19.23 1.61
CA GLY A 320 8.77 19.23 2.11
C GLY A 320 8.70 19.51 3.60
N ALA A 321 9.62 18.97 4.42
CA ALA A 321 9.68 19.21 5.86
C ALA A 321 9.93 20.68 6.16
N LEU A 322 10.86 21.32 5.45
CA LEU A 322 11.14 22.76 5.59
C LEU A 322 9.92 23.61 5.21
N ALA A 323 9.32 23.33 4.05
CA ALA A 323 8.16 24.09 3.55
C ALA A 323 6.93 23.95 4.47
N GLU A 324 6.67 22.73 4.98
CA GLU A 324 5.57 22.49 5.91
C GLU A 324 5.85 23.07 7.31
N ALA A 325 7.10 23.09 7.77
CA ALA A 325 7.51 23.75 9.01
C ALA A 325 7.28 25.27 8.93
N GLU A 326 7.70 25.88 7.83
CA GLU A 326 7.45 27.32 7.56
C GLU A 326 5.95 27.62 7.50
N HIS A 327 5.17 26.80 6.78
CA HIS A 327 3.72 26.94 6.68
C HIS A 327 3.05 26.85 8.06
N TYR A 328 3.43 25.86 8.89
CA TYR A 328 2.90 25.71 10.24
C TYR A 328 3.21 26.93 11.09
N ALA A 329 4.47 27.39 11.12
CA ALA A 329 4.90 28.53 11.91
C ALA A 329 4.20 29.85 11.50
N LYS A 330 3.98 30.06 10.20
CA LYS A 330 3.39 31.30 9.68
C LYS A 330 1.86 31.33 9.69
N GLU A 331 1.21 30.20 9.56
CA GLU A 331 -0.24 30.14 9.35
C GLU A 331 -0.99 29.53 10.54
N VAL A 332 -0.50 28.42 11.12
CA VAL A 332 -1.19 27.74 12.22
C VAL A 332 -0.81 28.34 13.59
N ALA A 333 0.48 28.50 13.87
CA ALA A 333 0.95 29.05 15.13
C ALA A 333 0.50 30.51 15.33
N THR A 334 0.30 31.26 14.26
CA THR A 334 -0.24 32.65 14.30
C THR A 334 -1.77 32.70 14.38
N GLY A 335 -2.45 31.56 14.31
CA GLY A 335 -3.92 31.49 14.37
C GLY A 335 -4.65 31.87 13.07
N LYS A 336 -3.96 32.09 11.96
CA LYS A 336 -4.58 32.36 10.65
C LYS A 336 -5.31 31.13 10.10
N LEU A 337 -4.73 29.94 10.29
CA LEU A 337 -5.38 28.67 10.02
C LEU A 337 -5.67 27.93 11.33
N PRO A 338 -6.82 27.26 11.45
CA PRO A 338 -7.15 26.53 12.66
C PRO A 338 -6.28 25.28 12.86
N PHE A 339 -5.83 24.64 11.78
CA PHE A 339 -4.92 23.47 11.77
C PHE A 339 -4.30 23.32 10.38
N SER A 340 -3.26 22.52 10.26
CA SER A 340 -2.64 22.14 8.98
C SER A 340 -2.72 20.63 8.74
N LEU A 341 -2.93 20.24 7.48
CA LEU A 341 -2.94 18.84 7.02
C LEU A 341 -1.72 18.62 6.13
N THR A 342 -0.95 17.55 6.38
CA THR A 342 0.20 17.19 5.53
C THR A 342 -0.21 16.84 4.10
N SER A 343 0.66 17.07 3.12
CA SER A 343 0.38 16.89 1.69
C SER A 343 0.92 15.55 1.11
N CYS A 344 1.84 14.87 1.79
CA CYS A 344 2.69 13.81 1.24
C CYS A 344 1.95 12.55 0.78
N CYS A 345 0.80 12.18 1.39
CA CYS A 345 0.02 10.99 1.03
C CYS A 345 -1.12 11.33 0.06
N PRO A 346 -1.07 10.87 -1.23
CA PRO A 346 -2.09 11.21 -2.22
C PRO A 346 -3.49 10.70 -1.85
N SER A 347 -3.60 9.51 -1.23
CA SER A 347 -4.90 8.96 -0.80
C SER A 347 -5.52 9.73 0.36
N TRP A 348 -4.71 10.26 1.28
CA TRP A 348 -5.13 11.15 2.36
C TRP A 348 -5.68 12.46 1.79
N SER A 349 -4.89 13.13 0.93
CA SER A 349 -5.32 14.37 0.29
C SER A 349 -6.59 14.17 -0.56
N MET A 350 -6.72 13.00 -1.24
CA MET A 350 -7.94 12.65 -1.98
C MET A 350 -9.14 12.40 -1.06
N LEU A 351 -8.94 11.78 0.11
CA LEU A 351 -9.98 11.60 1.11
C LEU A 351 -10.49 12.97 1.58
N ALA A 352 -9.59 13.90 1.94
CA ALA A 352 -9.95 15.24 2.36
C ALA A 352 -10.72 15.96 1.24
N LYS A 353 -10.21 15.97 0.02
CA LYS A 353 -10.84 16.64 -1.13
C LYS A 353 -12.21 16.08 -1.50
N LYS A 354 -12.42 14.75 -1.43
CA LYS A 354 -13.69 14.12 -1.83
C LYS A 354 -14.77 14.19 -0.74
N PHE A 355 -14.39 14.05 0.53
CA PHE A 355 -15.34 13.84 1.62
C PHE A 355 -15.39 15.01 2.62
N PHE A 356 -14.41 15.90 2.58
CA PHE A 356 -14.29 17.07 3.47
C PHE A 356 -13.81 18.30 2.69
N PRO A 357 -14.54 18.74 1.64
CA PRO A 357 -14.08 19.81 0.75
C PRO A 357 -13.78 21.12 1.48
N GLU A 358 -14.40 21.36 2.63
CA GLU A 358 -14.15 22.51 3.51
C GLU A 358 -12.76 22.50 4.17
N THR A 359 -11.99 21.42 4.04
CA THR A 359 -10.64 21.31 4.59
C THR A 359 -9.55 21.44 3.52
N ILE A 360 -9.90 21.70 2.27
CA ILE A 360 -8.95 21.72 1.15
C ILE A 360 -7.90 22.81 1.34
N ASP A 361 -8.30 23.96 1.80
CA ASP A 361 -7.44 25.13 2.11
C ASP A 361 -6.55 24.94 3.34
N LYS A 362 -6.74 23.86 4.10
CA LYS A 362 -5.90 23.47 5.25
C LYS A 362 -4.83 22.43 4.86
N ILE A 363 -4.93 21.85 3.65
CA ILE A 363 -3.90 20.94 3.14
C ILE A 363 -2.69 21.79 2.76
N SER A 364 -1.52 21.43 3.27
CA SER A 364 -0.26 22.10 2.92
C SER A 364 -0.07 22.17 1.40
N ASN A 365 0.39 23.29 0.91
CA ASN A 365 0.74 23.53 -0.50
C ASN A 365 2.12 22.97 -0.86
N ALA A 366 2.87 22.42 0.11
CA ALA A 366 4.15 21.79 -0.14
C ALA A 366 4.02 20.68 -1.19
N LEU A 367 4.98 20.58 -2.08
CA LEU A 367 5.05 19.52 -3.06
C LEU A 367 5.23 18.18 -2.34
N THR A 368 4.60 17.12 -2.87
CA THR A 368 4.90 15.78 -2.32
C THR A 368 6.35 15.43 -2.61
N PRO A 369 7.01 14.62 -1.75
CA PRO A 369 8.41 14.22 -1.96
C PRO A 369 8.72 13.70 -3.36
N MET A 370 7.80 12.92 -3.94
CA MET A 370 7.93 12.41 -5.31
C MET A 370 8.02 13.55 -6.35
N VAL A 371 7.17 14.55 -6.22
CA VAL A 371 7.13 15.68 -7.18
C VAL A 371 8.32 16.62 -6.97
N ALA A 372 8.66 16.91 -5.71
CA ALA A 372 9.80 17.76 -5.38
C ALA A 372 11.11 17.17 -5.93
N THR A 373 11.39 15.90 -5.65
CA THR A 373 12.58 15.21 -6.18
C THR A 373 12.57 15.15 -7.72
N ALA A 374 11.41 14.90 -8.32
CA ALA A 374 11.30 14.86 -9.79
C ALA A 374 11.66 16.20 -10.42
N ARG A 375 11.24 17.31 -9.83
CA ARG A 375 11.59 18.67 -10.31
C ARG A 375 13.06 18.99 -10.16
N ILE A 376 13.71 18.54 -9.07
CA ILE A 376 15.17 18.64 -8.92
C ILE A 376 15.85 17.88 -10.07
N ILE A 377 15.46 16.63 -10.30
CA ILE A 377 16.02 15.82 -11.37
C ILE A 377 15.83 16.49 -12.75
N LYS A 378 14.63 17.01 -13.03
CA LYS A 378 14.33 17.70 -14.30
C LYS A 378 15.07 19.04 -14.45
N LYS A 379 15.40 19.71 -13.34
CA LYS A 379 16.24 20.92 -13.36
C LYS A 379 17.68 20.59 -13.77
N ASP A 380 18.23 19.50 -13.21
CA ASP A 380 19.60 19.06 -13.47
C ASP A 380 19.72 18.29 -14.81
N HIS A 381 18.65 17.62 -15.20
CA HIS A 381 18.55 16.78 -16.39
C HIS A 381 17.23 17.02 -17.11
N PRO A 382 17.07 18.12 -17.88
CA PRO A 382 15.81 18.48 -18.52
C PRO A 382 15.30 17.46 -19.55
N ASP A 383 16.20 16.68 -20.15
CA ASP A 383 15.96 15.63 -21.12
C ASP A 383 15.61 14.26 -20.53
N ALA A 384 15.77 14.11 -19.21
CA ALA A 384 15.55 12.82 -18.56
C ALA A 384 14.07 12.51 -18.33
N LYS A 385 13.69 11.24 -18.47
CA LYS A 385 12.44 10.71 -17.93
C LYS A 385 12.64 10.26 -16.50
N VAL A 386 11.71 10.63 -15.62
CA VAL A 386 11.78 10.36 -14.18
C VAL A 386 10.86 9.21 -13.80
N VAL A 387 11.41 8.22 -13.13
CA VAL A 387 10.69 7.05 -12.63
C VAL A 387 10.65 7.07 -11.12
N PHE A 388 9.45 7.04 -10.54
CA PHE A 388 9.30 6.81 -9.10
C PHE A 388 9.19 5.31 -8.81
N ILE A 389 10.07 4.81 -7.95
CA ILE A 389 10.08 3.44 -7.44
C ILE A 389 9.68 3.45 -5.97
N GLY A 390 8.52 2.86 -5.64
CA GLY A 390 8.03 2.97 -4.27
C GLY A 390 6.95 1.96 -3.89
N PRO A 391 6.42 2.02 -2.66
CA PRO A 391 5.46 1.04 -2.16
C PRO A 391 4.00 1.33 -2.58
N CYS A 392 3.73 2.42 -3.29
CA CYS A 392 2.41 3.07 -3.29
C CYS A 392 1.71 3.03 -4.66
N ALA A 393 0.56 2.34 -4.75
CA ALA A 393 -0.29 2.37 -5.93
C ALA A 393 -0.88 3.78 -6.21
N SER A 394 -1.22 4.54 -5.15
CA SER A 394 -1.81 5.88 -5.29
C SER A 394 -0.86 6.90 -5.95
N LYS A 395 0.45 6.68 -5.89
CA LYS A 395 1.45 7.51 -6.60
C LYS A 395 1.31 7.40 -8.13
N LYS A 396 0.83 6.27 -8.67
CA LYS A 396 0.48 6.13 -10.09
C LYS A 396 -0.64 7.10 -10.51
N LEU A 397 -1.65 7.26 -9.64
CA LEU A 397 -2.73 8.22 -9.86
C LEU A 397 -2.24 9.66 -9.74
N GLU A 398 -1.38 9.96 -8.76
CA GLU A 398 -0.79 11.27 -8.59
C GLU A 398 0.04 11.69 -9.81
N ALA A 399 0.92 10.82 -10.30
CA ALA A 399 1.73 11.04 -11.49
C ALA A 399 0.91 11.22 -12.79
N SER A 400 -0.39 10.88 -12.78
CA SER A 400 -1.29 11.04 -13.91
C SER A 400 -2.04 12.38 -13.90
N ARG A 401 -1.94 13.18 -12.83
CA ARG A 401 -2.61 14.48 -12.72
C ARG A 401 -1.98 15.50 -13.68
N ARG A 402 -2.78 16.43 -14.19
CA ARG A 402 -2.33 17.47 -15.13
C ARG A 402 -1.14 18.28 -14.62
N THR A 403 -1.08 18.55 -13.32
CA THR A 403 -0.04 19.37 -12.67
C THR A 403 1.26 18.62 -12.37
N VAL A 404 1.29 17.30 -12.54
CA VAL A 404 2.40 16.42 -12.13
C VAL A 404 2.88 15.51 -13.26
N ARG A 405 2.04 15.28 -14.27
CA ARG A 405 2.32 14.28 -15.32
C ARG A 405 3.58 14.54 -16.14
N SER A 406 4.03 15.81 -16.19
CA SER A 406 5.28 16.20 -16.87
C SER A 406 6.52 16.05 -15.99
N ASP A 407 6.33 16.00 -14.66
CA ASP A 407 7.44 15.88 -13.72
C ASP A 407 7.84 14.41 -13.50
N VAL A 408 6.83 13.51 -13.41
CA VAL A 408 7.04 12.06 -13.17
C VAL A 408 6.49 11.26 -14.34
N ASP A 409 7.38 10.59 -15.07
CA ASP A 409 7.04 9.87 -16.29
C ASP A 409 6.49 8.47 -16.01
N PHE A 410 7.07 7.73 -15.05
CA PHE A 410 6.62 6.40 -14.67
C PHE A 410 6.58 6.21 -13.17
N VAL A 411 5.69 5.34 -12.71
CA VAL A 411 5.61 4.89 -11.32
C VAL A 411 5.51 3.37 -11.28
N ILE A 412 6.47 2.72 -10.63
CA ILE A 412 6.45 1.28 -10.40
C ILE A 412 6.57 0.95 -8.93
N THR A 413 6.04 -0.19 -8.54
CA THR A 413 6.10 -0.68 -7.16
C THR A 413 7.30 -1.58 -6.91
N PHE A 414 7.68 -1.78 -5.64
CA PHE A 414 8.74 -2.73 -5.30
C PHE A 414 8.41 -4.16 -5.73
N GLU A 415 7.13 -4.57 -5.67
CA GLU A 415 6.70 -5.89 -6.12
C GLU A 415 6.85 -6.06 -7.64
N GLU A 416 6.50 -5.03 -8.41
CA GLU A 416 6.70 -4.98 -9.87
C GLU A 416 8.19 -5.05 -10.22
N LEU A 417 9.02 -4.31 -9.50
CA LEU A 417 10.47 -4.26 -9.74
C LEU A 417 11.15 -5.61 -9.50
N VAL A 418 10.69 -6.43 -8.54
CA VAL A 418 11.18 -7.81 -8.37
C VAL A 418 11.03 -8.61 -9.66
N GLY A 419 9.85 -8.52 -10.32
CA GLY A 419 9.63 -9.20 -11.60
C GLY A 419 10.57 -8.70 -12.71
N VAL A 420 10.90 -7.41 -12.72
CA VAL A 420 11.85 -6.83 -13.69
C VAL A 420 13.27 -7.33 -13.45
N PHE A 421 13.75 -7.38 -12.20
CA PHE A 421 15.05 -7.96 -11.85
C PHE A 421 15.13 -9.43 -12.25
N GLU A 422 14.10 -10.21 -11.93
CA GLU A 422 14.03 -11.63 -12.30
C GLU A 422 14.04 -11.84 -13.81
N ALA A 423 13.37 -11.00 -14.59
CA ALA A 423 13.37 -11.07 -16.05
C ALA A 423 14.75 -10.78 -16.65
N LYS A 424 15.49 -9.86 -16.05
CA LYS A 424 16.85 -9.50 -16.48
C LYS A 424 17.91 -10.44 -15.92
N GLY A 425 17.56 -11.36 -15.00
CA GLY A 425 18.49 -12.27 -14.34
C GLY A 425 19.41 -11.60 -13.33
N ILE A 426 19.06 -10.44 -12.79
CA ILE A 426 19.84 -9.70 -11.82
C ILE A 426 19.58 -10.27 -10.42
N LEU A 427 20.60 -10.85 -9.79
CA LEU A 427 20.57 -11.36 -8.43
C LEU A 427 21.14 -10.30 -7.47
N LEU A 428 20.25 -9.53 -6.83
CA LEU A 428 20.63 -8.39 -6.00
C LEU A 428 21.68 -8.69 -4.94
N LYS A 429 21.66 -9.88 -4.33
CA LYS A 429 22.65 -10.33 -3.33
C LYS A 429 24.09 -10.51 -3.90
N GLU A 430 24.22 -10.60 -5.21
CA GLU A 430 25.50 -10.80 -5.89
C GLU A 430 26.07 -9.50 -6.45
N ILE A 431 25.29 -8.42 -6.41
CA ILE A 431 25.72 -7.09 -6.87
C ILE A 431 26.83 -6.55 -5.97
N LYS A 432 27.89 -6.07 -6.58
CA LYS A 432 28.95 -5.30 -5.90
C LYS A 432 28.57 -3.83 -5.96
N ALA A 433 28.41 -3.20 -4.78
CA ALA A 433 28.15 -1.77 -4.71
C ALA A 433 29.28 -0.96 -5.37
N MET A 434 28.92 -0.12 -6.35
CA MET A 434 29.86 0.75 -7.06
C MET A 434 29.54 2.24 -6.84
N ASP A 435 28.28 2.56 -6.59
CA ASP A 435 27.78 3.93 -6.43
C ASP A 435 27.11 4.11 -5.07
N GLU A 436 27.44 5.17 -4.37
CA GLU A 436 26.84 5.50 -3.08
C GLU A 436 25.44 6.12 -3.25
N MET A 437 24.48 5.67 -2.43
CA MET A 437 23.16 6.26 -2.31
C MET A 437 23.16 7.33 -1.23
N LYS A 438 23.24 8.60 -1.60
CA LYS A 438 23.39 9.73 -0.67
C LYS A 438 22.57 10.95 -1.09
N GLY A 439 22.49 11.92 -0.18
CA GLY A 439 21.91 13.25 -0.43
C GLY A 439 20.75 13.63 0.47
N ALA A 440 20.04 12.64 1.06
CA ALA A 440 18.95 12.92 2.00
C ALA A 440 19.39 12.89 3.46
N THR A 441 18.65 13.61 4.30
CA THR A 441 18.87 13.62 5.75
C THR A 441 18.08 12.51 6.47
N GLY A 442 18.35 12.32 7.76
CA GLY A 442 17.58 11.41 8.59
C GLY A 442 16.10 11.78 8.66
N ALA A 443 15.76 13.07 8.68
CA ALA A 443 14.39 13.54 8.63
C ALA A 443 13.66 13.05 7.39
N GLY A 444 14.19 13.30 6.18
CA GLY A 444 13.60 12.85 4.92
C GLY A 444 13.52 11.34 4.80
N ARG A 445 14.57 10.60 5.21
CA ARG A 445 14.57 9.13 5.24
C ARG A 445 13.50 8.55 6.17
N GLY A 446 13.14 9.28 7.25
CA GLY A 446 12.10 8.90 8.20
C GLY A 446 10.68 8.93 7.66
N TYR A 447 10.40 9.61 6.55
CA TYR A 447 9.04 9.75 5.95
C TYR A 447 8.35 8.44 5.59
N GLY A 448 9.09 7.35 5.46
CA GLY A 448 8.54 6.04 5.11
C GLY A 448 7.66 5.40 6.18
N VAL A 449 7.76 5.82 7.43
CA VAL A 449 7.05 5.26 8.59
C VAL A 449 5.97 6.23 9.04
N ALA A 450 4.86 5.72 9.60
CA ALA A 450 3.83 6.58 10.20
C ALA A 450 4.40 7.40 11.36
N GLY A 451 4.01 8.66 11.45
CA GLY A 451 4.59 9.64 12.36
C GLY A 451 5.88 10.30 11.84
N GLY A 452 6.52 9.71 10.82
CA GLY A 452 7.81 10.18 10.34
C GLY A 452 7.75 11.56 9.67
N VAL A 453 6.64 11.87 9.00
CA VAL A 453 6.43 13.19 8.36
C VAL A 453 6.27 14.27 9.41
N ALA A 454 5.34 14.07 10.36
CA ALA A 454 5.08 15.04 11.40
C ALA A 454 6.29 15.26 12.31
N ASN A 455 7.02 14.19 12.65
CA ASN A 455 8.25 14.28 13.43
C ASN A 455 9.33 15.08 12.71
N ALA A 456 9.51 14.87 11.40
CA ALA A 456 10.48 15.65 10.62
C ALA A 456 10.11 17.14 10.56
N ILE A 457 8.82 17.46 10.40
CA ILE A 457 8.33 18.85 10.42
C ILE A 457 8.54 19.45 11.82
N GLU A 458 8.21 18.72 12.90
CA GLU A 458 8.42 19.15 14.28
C GLU A 458 9.89 19.44 14.56
N GLU A 459 10.79 18.55 14.16
CA GLU A 459 12.23 18.74 14.30
C GLU A 459 12.70 20.00 13.53
N CYS A 460 12.20 20.26 12.32
CA CYS A 460 12.48 21.48 11.57
C CYS A 460 11.91 22.75 12.24
N VAL A 461 10.68 22.68 12.80
CA VAL A 461 10.11 23.82 13.53
C VAL A 461 10.95 24.14 14.77
N ARG A 462 11.34 23.13 15.56
CA ARG A 462 12.18 23.34 16.74
C ARG A 462 13.54 23.95 16.42
N GLU A 463 14.13 23.58 15.28
CA GLU A 463 15.44 24.11 14.87
C GLU A 463 15.35 25.53 14.30
N TYR A 464 14.36 25.80 13.43
CA TYR A 464 14.31 27.06 12.65
C TYR A 464 13.30 28.08 13.17
N TYR A 465 12.35 27.64 14.04
CA TYR A 465 11.31 28.48 14.65
C TYR A 465 11.20 28.19 16.16
N PRO A 466 12.25 28.42 16.97
CA PRO A 466 12.33 27.93 18.35
C PRO A 466 11.23 28.48 19.27
N ASP A 467 10.63 29.61 18.93
CA ASP A 467 9.55 30.24 19.68
C ASP A 467 8.16 29.63 19.39
N VAL A 468 8.09 28.67 18.47
CA VAL A 468 6.84 28.04 18.04
C VAL A 468 6.69 26.65 18.67
N GLU A 469 5.62 26.47 19.47
CA GLU A 469 5.24 25.17 19.97
C GLU A 469 4.42 24.39 18.92
N VAL A 470 4.78 23.13 18.69
CA VAL A 470 4.10 22.27 17.71
C VAL A 470 3.23 21.23 18.40
N ASN A 471 1.95 21.20 18.03
CA ASN A 471 1.02 20.17 18.46
C ASN A 471 0.79 19.18 17.29
N ILE A 472 1.20 17.92 17.46
CA ILE A 472 1.11 16.89 16.43
C ILE A 472 -0.04 15.95 16.70
N GLU A 473 -0.77 15.62 15.63
CA GLU A 473 -1.77 14.56 15.59
C GLU A 473 -1.51 13.61 14.42
N HIS A 474 -1.73 12.31 14.65
CA HIS A 474 -1.51 11.27 13.65
C HIS A 474 -2.79 10.50 13.37
N ALA A 475 -2.98 10.13 12.12
CA ALA A 475 -4.04 9.21 11.70
C ALA A 475 -3.48 8.19 10.70
N GLU A 476 -3.62 6.92 11.03
CA GLU A 476 -3.22 5.79 10.20
C GLU A 476 -4.46 5.03 9.74
N SER A 477 -4.48 4.59 8.51
CA SER A 477 -5.66 4.08 7.80
C SER A 477 -6.68 5.17 7.42
N LEU A 478 -7.36 4.95 6.29
CA LEU A 478 -8.40 5.91 5.83
C LEU A 478 -9.58 6.04 6.79
N ALA A 479 -9.86 5.01 7.60
CA ALA A 479 -10.93 5.06 8.59
C ALA A 479 -10.59 6.01 9.74
N GLU A 480 -9.36 5.96 10.24
CA GLU A 480 -8.87 6.89 11.28
C GLU A 480 -8.68 8.30 10.72
N CYS A 481 -8.13 8.42 9.52
CA CYS A 481 -8.05 9.69 8.79
C CYS A 481 -9.41 10.38 8.70
N LYS A 482 -10.47 9.61 8.39
CA LYS A 482 -11.83 10.15 8.35
C LYS A 482 -12.32 10.63 9.71
N LYS A 483 -12.03 9.89 10.79
CA LYS A 483 -12.35 10.33 12.16
C LYS A 483 -11.59 11.61 12.53
N MET A 484 -10.31 11.68 12.18
CA MET A 484 -9.47 12.84 12.45
C MET A 484 -10.01 14.09 11.76
N LEU A 485 -10.40 13.99 10.48
CA LEU A 485 -11.04 15.11 9.75
C LEU A 485 -12.38 15.54 10.38
N MET A 486 -13.18 14.58 10.88
CA MET A 486 -14.41 14.92 11.62
C MET A 486 -14.11 15.69 12.90
N LEU A 487 -13.08 15.31 13.66
CA LEU A 487 -12.65 16.01 14.87
C LEU A 487 -12.08 17.39 14.56
N ALA A 488 -11.27 17.50 13.51
CA ALA A 488 -10.73 18.76 13.04
C ALA A 488 -11.83 19.74 12.59
N LYS A 489 -12.80 19.26 11.80
CA LYS A 489 -14.00 20.01 11.41
C LYS A 489 -14.82 20.50 12.61
N ALA A 490 -14.89 19.69 13.67
CA ALA A 490 -15.59 20.06 14.91
C ALA A 490 -14.78 21.00 15.82
N GLY A 491 -13.63 21.55 15.37
CA GLY A 491 -12.77 22.47 16.11
C GLY A 491 -11.96 21.82 17.24
N LYS A 492 -11.95 20.48 17.35
CA LYS A 492 -11.23 19.77 18.42
C LYS A 492 -9.73 19.59 18.16
N LYS A 493 -9.25 20.03 17.02
CA LYS A 493 -7.86 19.91 16.57
C LYS A 493 -7.27 21.23 16.13
N ASN A 494 -7.76 22.34 16.69
CA ASN A 494 -7.19 23.65 16.44
C ASN A 494 -5.76 23.75 17.01
N GLY A 495 -4.88 24.41 16.27
CA GLY A 495 -3.46 24.53 16.60
C GLY A 495 -2.63 23.30 16.27
N CYS A 496 -3.21 22.26 15.63
CA CYS A 496 -2.49 21.03 15.35
C CYS A 496 -1.93 20.96 13.92
N LEU A 497 -0.75 20.33 13.80
CA LEU A 497 -0.26 19.70 12.57
C LEU A 497 -0.82 18.27 12.52
N ILE A 498 -1.56 17.94 11.49
CA ILE A 498 -2.23 16.63 11.35
C ILE A 498 -1.58 15.83 10.23
N GLU A 499 -0.89 14.76 10.58
CA GLU A 499 -0.40 13.77 9.63
C GLU A 499 -1.49 12.74 9.33
N GLY A 500 -1.80 12.55 8.04
CA GLY A 500 -2.71 11.51 7.58
C GLY A 500 -2.03 10.52 6.65
N MET A 501 -2.03 9.24 7.02
CA MET A 501 -1.51 8.13 6.24
C MET A 501 -2.60 7.12 5.90
N ALA A 502 -2.82 6.87 4.60
CA ALA A 502 -3.84 5.90 4.16
C ALA A 502 -3.47 4.44 4.51
N CYS A 503 -2.20 4.15 4.73
CA CYS A 503 -1.68 2.82 5.04
C CYS A 503 -1.36 2.72 6.53
N PRO A 504 -1.87 1.68 7.26
CA PRO A 504 -1.49 1.44 8.66
C PRO A 504 0.01 1.12 8.78
N GLY A 505 0.76 1.94 9.50
CA GLY A 505 2.22 1.87 9.61
C GLY A 505 2.97 2.80 8.64
N GLY A 506 2.29 3.59 7.81
CA GLY A 506 2.89 4.50 6.85
C GLY A 506 3.18 3.85 5.49
N CYS A 507 4.09 4.44 4.71
CA CYS A 507 4.43 3.98 3.36
C CYS A 507 5.02 2.56 3.33
N ILE A 508 5.71 2.12 4.39
CA ILE A 508 6.21 0.74 4.54
C ILE A 508 5.11 -0.31 4.53
N ALA A 509 3.84 0.10 4.69
CA ALA A 509 2.65 -0.73 4.59
C ALA A 509 1.88 -0.49 3.27
N GLY A 510 2.51 0.08 2.27
CA GLY A 510 1.94 0.28 0.94
C GLY A 510 1.58 -1.01 0.22
N ALA A 511 0.74 -0.92 -0.80
CA ALA A 511 0.22 -2.09 -1.52
C ALA A 511 1.30 -2.83 -2.34
N GLY A 512 2.38 -2.17 -2.71
CA GLY A 512 3.49 -2.73 -3.49
C GLY A 512 4.72 -3.13 -2.66
N THR A 513 4.59 -3.33 -1.34
CA THR A 513 5.71 -3.76 -0.46
C THR A 513 5.95 -5.27 -0.50
N ASN A 514 7.19 -5.68 -0.23
CA ASN A 514 7.61 -7.09 -0.28
C ASN A 514 7.70 -7.74 1.10
N ILE A 515 7.91 -6.99 2.18
CA ILE A 515 8.20 -7.50 3.52
C ILE A 515 7.14 -7.09 4.55
N ALA A 516 7.21 -7.69 5.72
CA ALA A 516 6.33 -7.37 6.84
C ALA A 516 6.62 -5.98 7.41
N VAL A 517 5.57 -5.27 7.85
CA VAL A 517 5.65 -3.88 8.35
C VAL A 517 6.67 -3.71 9.48
N PRO A 518 6.74 -4.59 10.52
CA PRO A 518 7.73 -4.42 11.58
C PRO A 518 9.18 -4.54 11.11
N VAL A 519 9.42 -5.42 10.13
CA VAL A 519 10.76 -5.60 9.52
C VAL A 519 11.14 -4.36 8.72
N ALA A 520 10.21 -3.84 7.91
CA ALA A 520 10.41 -2.62 7.14
C ALA A 520 10.64 -1.40 8.05
N ALA A 521 9.88 -1.27 9.16
CA ALA A 521 10.04 -0.18 10.12
C ALA A 521 11.44 -0.17 10.74
N LYS A 522 11.94 -1.35 11.13
CA LYS A 522 13.30 -1.49 11.66
C LYS A 522 14.37 -1.11 10.61
N ALA A 523 14.19 -1.54 9.36
CA ALA A 523 15.13 -1.24 8.29
C ALA A 523 15.17 0.26 7.97
N VAL A 524 14.00 0.92 7.88
CA VAL A 524 13.91 2.37 7.66
C VAL A 524 14.49 3.14 8.84
N GLY A 525 14.25 2.69 10.09
CA GLY A 525 14.86 3.30 11.28
C GLY A 525 16.38 3.28 11.23
N ALA A 526 16.98 2.13 10.92
CA ALA A 526 18.43 2.00 10.76
C ALA A 526 18.97 2.89 9.62
N PHE A 527 18.23 3.00 8.51
CA PHE A 527 18.60 3.85 7.38
C PHE A 527 18.49 5.35 7.70
N LYS A 528 17.48 5.75 8.50
CA LYS A 528 17.37 7.10 9.05
C LYS A 528 18.58 7.44 9.92
N ASP A 529 18.92 6.55 10.86
CA ASP A 529 19.99 6.77 11.85
C ASP A 529 21.39 6.79 11.20
N ALA A 530 21.55 6.12 10.06
CA ALA A 530 22.79 6.09 9.28
C ALA A 530 23.00 7.32 8.37
N ALA A 531 22.09 8.29 8.37
CA ALA A 531 22.24 9.50 7.56
C ALA A 531 23.33 10.41 8.13
N ASP A 532 24.17 11.00 7.25
CA ASP A 532 25.24 11.93 7.63
C ASP A 532 24.71 13.18 8.34
N LYS A 533 23.54 13.65 7.93
CA LYS A 533 22.84 14.81 8.51
C LYS A 533 21.49 14.36 9.08
N LYS A 534 21.14 14.88 10.24
CA LYS A 534 19.83 14.61 10.86
C LYS A 534 18.70 15.42 10.22
N LEU A 535 18.94 16.69 9.95
CA LEU A 535 17.97 17.64 9.43
C LEU A 535 18.47 18.32 8.14
N PRO A 536 17.57 18.71 7.24
CA PRO A 536 17.92 19.50 6.07
C PRO A 536 18.37 20.91 6.48
N ALA A 537 19.34 21.46 5.78
CA ALA A 537 19.76 22.86 5.99
C ALA A 537 18.69 23.81 5.43
N ASN A 538 18.37 24.85 6.19
CA ASN A 538 17.46 25.92 5.74
C ASN A 538 18.27 26.96 4.95
N GLU A 539 18.77 26.56 3.78
CA GLU A 539 19.39 27.49 2.85
C GLU A 539 18.30 28.25 2.09
N PRO A 540 18.40 29.58 1.93
CA PRO A 540 17.44 30.31 1.11
C PRO A 540 17.49 29.72 -0.31
N GLN A 541 16.34 29.19 -0.76
CA GLN A 541 16.22 28.71 -2.14
C GLN A 541 16.50 29.91 -3.05
N GLN A 542 17.60 29.85 -3.79
CA GLN A 542 17.80 30.77 -4.91
C GLN A 542 16.69 30.45 -5.92
N GLU A 543 15.80 31.41 -6.12
CA GLU A 543 14.64 31.40 -7.01
C GLU A 543 15.00 30.98 -8.45
#